data_a0375e438701cf8a56b1589e9728461a
#
_entry.id   a0375e438701cf8a56b1589e9728461a
#
_cell.length_a   1.000
_cell.length_b   1.000
_cell.length_c   1.000
_cell.angle_alpha   90.00
_cell.angle_beta   90.00
_cell.angle_gamma   90.00
#
_symmetry.space_group_name_H-M   'P 1'
#
loop_
_entity.id
_entity.type
_entity.pdbx_description
1 polymer ?
#
loop_
_entity_poly.entity_id
_entity_poly.type
_entity_poly.pdbx_seq_one_letter_code
_entity_poly.pdbx_strand_id
1 'polypeptide(L)'
;MKILFYRYNSICEPDVIQAFKELGHSVCEIREEMTNKAVTPSECVHLVSNALEKTNSNIVFSINFYPAISEVCNIYHLPYVCWIVDSPVMELYTKSITNPWNRVFLFDNTLYQEFAPLNPDCIYYLPLATNVKAKQQVIKQAKKSGYVMPDVSNPDSIKKLCQYKSDIAFIGSLYTEKNPYDSLRNTSDFFNGYMDGLIEAQLKVYGYYFVQEALTENIIEEFKQCMPDFYTQPQGSYITDRATIAQYYIGNKIAAVERQRMLSLLSEKYDVDLYTGSDTSSLPHIHNRGFAKTLTEMPIIFHEAKINLNMTAKPIRTGIPQRIWDVFGSEGFLISNYQSEIPEYFVPGEDIVLYDSPETLMEQTDYYLHHENERKEIAHNAFEKTLEYHTYEKRVELILSLIQTSP
;
A
#
# COMPACT_ATOMS: atom_id res chain seq x y z
N MET A 1 -11.78 15.81 -20.24
CA MET A 1 -12.38 14.48 -20.47
C MET A 1 -13.42 14.18 -19.40
N LYS A 2 -14.29 13.20 -19.66
CA LYS A 2 -15.28 12.69 -18.72
C LYS A 2 -14.85 11.29 -18.28
N ILE A 3 -14.67 11.09 -17.00
CA ILE A 3 -14.09 9.89 -16.40
C ILE A 3 -15.19 9.17 -15.62
N LEU A 4 -15.38 7.89 -15.87
CA LEU A 4 -16.19 7.01 -15.03
C LEU A 4 -15.29 6.32 -14.03
N PHE A 5 -15.41 6.69 -12.76
CA PHE A 5 -14.57 6.18 -11.68
C PHE A 5 -15.32 5.08 -10.90
N TYR A 6 -14.81 3.85 -10.95
CA TYR A 6 -15.30 2.75 -10.15
C TYR A 6 -14.62 2.73 -8.77
N ARG A 7 -15.42 2.76 -7.69
CA ARG A 7 -14.93 2.92 -6.32
C ARG A 7 -15.25 1.72 -5.45
N TYR A 8 -14.24 1.26 -4.73
CA TYR A 8 -14.40 0.25 -3.67
C TYR A 8 -14.00 0.76 -2.27
N ASN A 9 -13.80 2.07 -2.13
CA ASN A 9 -13.37 2.75 -0.90
C ASN A 9 -11.88 2.55 -0.56
N SER A 10 -11.01 2.56 -1.58
CA SER A 10 -9.57 2.69 -1.35
C SER A 10 -9.23 4.05 -0.74
N ILE A 11 -8.21 4.08 0.09
CA ILE A 11 -7.79 5.30 0.80
C ILE A 11 -7.30 6.42 -0.14
N CYS A 12 -6.79 6.08 -1.32
CA CYS A 12 -6.30 7.05 -2.30
C CYS A 12 -7.36 7.55 -3.28
N GLU A 13 -8.53 6.91 -3.39
CA GLU A 13 -9.59 7.33 -4.34
C GLU A 13 -9.99 8.80 -4.22
N PRO A 14 -10.22 9.36 -3.01
CA PRO A 14 -10.61 10.77 -2.89
C PRO A 14 -9.57 11.72 -3.47
N ASP A 15 -8.28 11.45 -3.22
CA ASP A 15 -7.18 12.28 -3.68
C ASP A 15 -6.98 12.18 -5.20
N VAL A 16 -7.09 10.97 -5.77
CA VAL A 16 -7.03 10.76 -7.23
C VAL A 16 -8.20 11.44 -7.94
N ILE A 17 -9.42 11.34 -7.39
CA ILE A 17 -10.60 12.03 -7.91
C ILE A 17 -10.42 13.54 -7.86
N GLN A 18 -9.86 14.05 -6.76
CA GLN A 18 -9.56 15.48 -6.61
C GLN A 18 -8.54 15.92 -7.66
N ALA A 19 -7.47 15.17 -7.88
CA ALA A 19 -6.46 15.49 -8.90
C ALA A 19 -7.07 15.57 -10.30
N PHE A 20 -7.95 14.63 -10.69
CA PHE A 20 -8.67 14.72 -11.97
C PHE A 20 -9.50 16.02 -12.08
N LYS A 21 -10.22 16.39 -11.02
CA LYS A 21 -11.05 17.60 -11.01
C LYS A 21 -10.21 18.88 -11.08
N GLU A 22 -9.09 18.96 -10.38
CA GLU A 22 -8.16 20.09 -10.39
C GLU A 22 -7.51 20.27 -11.77
N LEU A 23 -7.29 19.19 -12.52
CA LEU A 23 -6.83 19.21 -13.91
C LEU A 23 -7.96 19.50 -14.93
N GLY A 24 -9.16 19.86 -14.47
CA GLY A 24 -10.27 20.28 -15.32
C GLY A 24 -11.08 19.13 -15.94
N HIS A 25 -11.00 17.93 -15.38
CA HIS A 25 -11.77 16.77 -15.85
C HIS A 25 -13.04 16.57 -15.01
N SER A 26 -14.11 16.06 -15.62
CA SER A 26 -15.34 15.69 -14.93
C SER A 26 -15.30 14.22 -14.53
N VAL A 27 -15.67 13.92 -13.28
CA VAL A 27 -15.68 12.55 -12.73
C VAL A 27 -17.09 12.15 -12.35
N CYS A 28 -17.57 11.05 -12.94
CA CYS A 28 -18.79 10.33 -12.54
C CYS A 28 -18.36 9.11 -11.72
N GLU A 29 -19.02 8.83 -10.61
CA GLU A 29 -18.58 7.80 -9.67
C GLU A 29 -19.59 6.66 -9.60
N ILE A 30 -19.14 5.40 -9.66
CA ILE A 30 -19.87 4.19 -9.27
C ILE A 30 -19.44 3.87 -7.85
N ARG A 31 -20.37 3.80 -6.88
CA ARG A 31 -20.10 3.72 -5.45
C ARG A 31 -20.64 2.47 -4.77
N GLU A 32 -21.25 1.57 -5.50
CA GLU A 32 -21.95 0.40 -4.96
C GLU A 32 -21.01 -0.48 -4.12
N GLU A 33 -19.79 -0.74 -4.58
CA GLU A 33 -18.81 -1.55 -3.84
C GLU A 33 -18.22 -0.87 -2.60
N MET A 34 -18.42 0.44 -2.44
CA MET A 34 -18.00 1.12 -1.20
C MET A 34 -18.76 0.61 0.02
N THR A 35 -20.00 0.20 -0.15
CA THR A 35 -20.88 -0.30 0.90
C THR A 35 -21.18 -1.80 0.80
N ASN A 36 -21.27 -2.34 -0.41
CA ASN A 36 -21.49 -3.76 -0.68
C ASN A 36 -20.20 -4.41 -1.20
N LYS A 37 -19.41 -5.01 -0.30
CA LYS A 37 -18.16 -5.72 -0.64
C LYS A 37 -18.38 -7.06 -1.38
N ALA A 38 -19.61 -7.48 -1.56
CA ALA A 38 -19.99 -8.73 -2.22
C ALA A 38 -20.47 -8.51 -3.67
N VAL A 39 -20.09 -7.39 -4.31
CA VAL A 39 -20.40 -7.16 -5.73
C VAL A 39 -19.78 -8.27 -6.56
N THR A 40 -20.62 -9.01 -7.28
CA THR A 40 -20.19 -10.10 -8.16
C THR A 40 -19.65 -9.54 -9.49
N PRO A 41 -18.82 -10.30 -10.25
CA PRO A 41 -18.39 -9.90 -11.57
C PRO A 41 -19.56 -9.54 -12.52
N SER A 42 -20.66 -10.27 -12.47
CA SER A 42 -21.85 -9.99 -13.28
C SER A 42 -22.52 -8.66 -12.91
N GLU A 43 -22.65 -8.38 -11.60
CA GLU A 43 -23.17 -7.09 -11.13
C GLU A 43 -22.24 -5.94 -11.52
N CYS A 44 -20.92 -6.12 -11.43
CA CYS A 44 -19.93 -5.13 -11.87
C CYS A 44 -20.10 -4.81 -13.36
N VAL A 45 -20.26 -5.82 -14.21
CA VAL A 45 -20.55 -5.63 -15.65
C VAL A 45 -21.81 -4.77 -15.85
N HIS A 46 -22.91 -5.08 -15.16
CA HIS A 46 -24.15 -4.31 -15.27
C HIS A 46 -24.01 -2.87 -14.78
N LEU A 47 -23.32 -2.65 -13.66
CA LEU A 47 -23.10 -1.32 -13.10
C LEU A 47 -22.30 -0.43 -14.07
N VAL A 48 -21.20 -0.97 -14.60
CA VAL A 48 -20.31 -0.23 -15.49
C VAL A 48 -21.01 0.04 -16.84
N SER A 49 -21.65 -0.95 -17.45
CA SER A 49 -22.36 -0.78 -18.74
C SER A 49 -23.48 0.26 -18.63
N ASN A 50 -24.35 0.15 -17.61
CA ASN A 50 -25.41 1.12 -17.37
C ASN A 50 -24.90 2.55 -17.11
N ALA A 51 -23.77 2.67 -16.42
CA ALA A 51 -23.16 3.97 -16.15
C ALA A 51 -22.54 4.58 -17.43
N LEU A 52 -21.91 3.78 -18.29
CA LEU A 52 -21.37 4.23 -19.57
C LEU A 52 -22.46 4.77 -20.48
N GLU A 53 -23.60 4.05 -20.62
CA GLU A 53 -24.74 4.48 -21.42
C GLU A 53 -25.33 5.82 -20.95
N LYS A 54 -25.35 6.06 -19.61
CA LYS A 54 -25.91 7.30 -19.04
C LYS A 54 -24.95 8.48 -19.10
N THR A 55 -23.64 8.21 -18.99
CA THR A 55 -22.65 9.29 -18.77
C THR A 55 -21.93 9.70 -20.04
N ASN A 56 -21.85 8.87 -21.08
CA ASN A 56 -20.98 9.07 -22.25
C ASN A 56 -19.53 9.39 -21.81
N SER A 57 -19.00 8.61 -20.89
CA SER A 57 -17.63 8.79 -20.40
C SER A 57 -16.60 8.40 -21.44
N ASN A 58 -15.43 9.06 -21.43
CA ASN A 58 -14.35 8.82 -22.38
C ASN A 58 -13.42 7.68 -21.94
N ILE A 59 -13.32 7.44 -20.64
CA ILE A 59 -12.51 6.39 -20.02
C ILE A 59 -13.22 5.83 -18.78
N VAL A 60 -12.88 4.61 -18.40
CA VAL A 60 -13.20 4.04 -17.09
C VAL A 60 -11.91 3.99 -16.27
N PHE A 61 -11.99 4.41 -15.02
CA PHE A 61 -10.86 4.38 -14.08
C PHE A 61 -11.19 3.59 -12.83
N SER A 62 -10.25 2.80 -12.35
CA SER A 62 -10.31 2.17 -11.02
C SER A 62 -8.95 2.17 -10.32
N ILE A 63 -8.99 2.09 -9.00
CA ILE A 63 -7.84 1.65 -8.22
C ILE A 63 -7.87 0.12 -8.22
N ASN A 64 -6.72 -0.50 -8.46
CA ASN A 64 -6.54 -1.92 -8.73
C ASN A 64 -7.27 -2.43 -9.99
N PHE A 65 -6.96 -3.64 -10.40
CA PHE A 65 -7.45 -4.23 -11.63
C PHE A 65 -8.74 -5.03 -11.41
N TYR A 66 -9.73 -4.79 -12.25
CA TYR A 66 -11.00 -5.52 -12.29
C TYR A 66 -11.17 -6.19 -13.65
N PRO A 67 -11.04 -7.52 -13.74
CA PRO A 67 -11.26 -8.25 -15.00
C PRO A 67 -12.60 -7.95 -15.66
N ALA A 68 -13.68 -7.83 -14.87
CA ALA A 68 -15.02 -7.51 -15.35
C ALA A 68 -15.08 -6.14 -16.04
N ILE A 69 -14.42 -5.12 -15.48
CA ILE A 69 -14.34 -3.78 -16.08
C ILE A 69 -13.53 -3.83 -17.37
N SER A 70 -12.40 -4.55 -17.36
CA SER A 70 -11.57 -4.75 -18.55
C SER A 70 -12.36 -5.35 -19.70
N GLU A 71 -13.18 -6.38 -19.46
CA GLU A 71 -14.03 -7.00 -20.48
C GLU A 71 -15.10 -6.06 -21.01
N VAL A 72 -15.78 -5.30 -20.13
CA VAL A 72 -16.75 -4.28 -20.56
C VAL A 72 -16.08 -3.25 -21.46
N CYS A 73 -14.95 -2.69 -21.03
CA CYS A 73 -14.23 -1.67 -21.79
C CYS A 73 -13.71 -2.19 -23.12
N ASN A 74 -13.31 -3.46 -23.18
CA ASN A 74 -12.91 -4.12 -24.42
C ASN A 74 -14.08 -4.22 -25.43
N ILE A 75 -15.31 -4.52 -24.97
CA ILE A 75 -16.51 -4.56 -25.79
C ILE A 75 -16.92 -3.16 -26.28
N TYR A 76 -16.85 -2.16 -25.41
CA TYR A 76 -17.21 -0.77 -25.74
C TYR A 76 -16.12 -0.02 -26.50
N HIS A 77 -14.94 -0.61 -26.68
CA HIS A 77 -13.75 0.02 -27.27
C HIS A 77 -13.38 1.33 -26.56
N LEU A 78 -13.40 1.29 -25.22
CA LEU A 78 -13.07 2.42 -24.36
C LEU A 78 -11.84 2.11 -23.50
N PRO A 79 -10.92 3.07 -23.31
CA PRO A 79 -9.79 2.84 -22.41
C PRO A 79 -10.23 2.52 -20.98
N TYR A 80 -9.74 1.40 -20.46
CA TYR A 80 -9.79 1.04 -19.06
C TYR A 80 -8.47 1.36 -18.40
N VAL A 81 -8.46 2.35 -17.54
CA VAL A 81 -7.29 2.82 -16.81
C VAL A 81 -7.37 2.28 -15.40
N CYS A 82 -6.38 1.55 -14.95
CA CYS A 82 -6.28 1.14 -13.56
C CYS A 82 -4.90 1.42 -13.00
N TRP A 83 -4.87 1.91 -11.76
CA TRP A 83 -3.64 2.11 -11.02
C TRP A 83 -3.59 1.13 -9.86
N ILE A 84 -2.59 0.27 -9.87
CA ILE A 84 -2.37 -0.75 -8.84
C ILE A 84 -1.65 -0.10 -7.68
N VAL A 85 -2.26 -0.20 -6.49
CA VAL A 85 -1.75 0.39 -5.24
C VAL A 85 -1.54 -0.65 -4.14
N ASP A 86 -2.10 -1.85 -4.32
CA ASP A 86 -1.97 -2.97 -3.38
C ASP A 86 -1.05 -4.06 -3.93
N SER A 87 -0.56 -4.94 -3.07
CA SER A 87 0.18 -6.15 -3.44
C SER A 87 -0.05 -7.24 -2.36
N PRO A 88 -0.37 -8.48 -2.78
CA PRO A 88 -0.63 -8.91 -4.17
C PRO A 88 -2.01 -8.49 -4.66
N VAL A 89 -2.16 -8.31 -5.98
CA VAL A 89 -3.45 -8.18 -6.68
C VAL A 89 -3.63 -9.40 -7.59
N MET A 90 -4.42 -10.37 -7.12
CA MET A 90 -4.58 -11.67 -7.78
C MET A 90 -5.32 -11.58 -9.12
N GLU A 91 -6.15 -10.55 -9.29
CA GLU A 91 -6.92 -10.26 -10.50
C GLU A 91 -6.04 -9.92 -11.71
N LEU A 92 -4.80 -9.49 -11.50
CA LEU A 92 -3.82 -9.28 -12.57
C LEU A 92 -3.48 -10.58 -13.33
N TYR A 93 -3.53 -11.72 -12.64
CA TYR A 93 -3.23 -13.03 -13.21
C TYR A 93 -4.40 -13.64 -14.01
N THR A 94 -5.16 -12.81 -14.71
CA THR A 94 -6.27 -13.24 -15.56
C THR A 94 -6.03 -12.90 -17.02
N LYS A 95 -6.70 -13.61 -17.96
CA LYS A 95 -6.55 -13.36 -19.39
C LYS A 95 -6.93 -11.93 -19.78
N SER A 96 -7.83 -11.29 -19.03
CA SER A 96 -8.27 -9.92 -19.29
C SER A 96 -7.12 -8.89 -19.23
N ILE A 97 -5.98 -9.21 -18.61
CA ILE A 97 -4.79 -8.34 -18.60
C ILE A 97 -4.28 -8.04 -20.01
N THR A 98 -4.52 -8.93 -20.98
CA THR A 98 -4.06 -8.79 -22.36
C THR A 98 -5.01 -7.99 -23.24
N ASN A 99 -6.13 -7.47 -22.72
CA ASN A 99 -7.07 -6.69 -23.51
C ASN A 99 -6.41 -5.39 -24.01
N PRO A 100 -6.58 -5.04 -25.31
CA PRO A 100 -5.87 -3.91 -25.93
C PRO A 100 -6.36 -2.54 -25.43
N TRP A 101 -7.52 -2.49 -24.81
CA TRP A 101 -8.10 -1.27 -24.25
C TRP A 101 -7.69 -1.00 -22.80
N ASN A 102 -6.88 -1.88 -22.19
CA ASN A 102 -6.31 -1.64 -20.87
C ASN A 102 -5.22 -0.56 -20.91
N ARG A 103 -5.08 0.14 -19.78
CA ARG A 103 -3.95 1.00 -19.43
C ARG A 103 -3.67 0.75 -17.94
N VAL A 104 -2.77 -0.17 -17.68
CA VAL A 104 -2.48 -0.69 -16.33
C VAL A 104 -1.20 -0.07 -15.80
N PHE A 105 -1.29 0.62 -14.67
CA PHE A 105 -0.16 1.28 -14.02
C PHE A 105 0.23 0.52 -12.76
N LEU A 106 1.47 0.05 -12.69
CA LEU A 106 2.01 -0.79 -11.62
C LEU A 106 3.06 -0.01 -10.83
N PHE A 107 2.93 0.02 -9.50
CA PHE A 107 3.82 0.80 -8.64
C PHE A 107 5.09 0.04 -8.20
N ASP A 108 5.13 -1.27 -8.38
CA ASP A 108 6.23 -2.16 -8.04
C ASP A 108 6.92 -2.60 -9.34
N ASN A 109 8.20 -2.30 -9.49
CA ASN A 109 8.93 -2.59 -10.72
C ASN A 109 9.04 -4.10 -11.00
N THR A 110 9.10 -4.93 -9.96
CA THR A 110 9.10 -6.39 -10.15
C THR A 110 7.77 -6.87 -10.74
N LEU A 111 6.64 -6.31 -10.28
CA LEU A 111 5.33 -6.58 -10.91
C LEU A 111 5.29 -6.06 -12.35
N TYR A 112 5.83 -4.89 -12.61
CA TYR A 112 5.90 -4.34 -13.96
C TYR A 112 6.70 -5.28 -14.89
N GLN A 113 7.87 -5.74 -14.48
CA GLN A 113 8.68 -6.67 -15.26
C GLN A 113 7.97 -8.02 -15.52
N GLU A 114 7.13 -8.45 -14.59
CA GLU A 114 6.35 -9.68 -14.71
C GLU A 114 5.20 -9.54 -15.73
N PHE A 115 4.47 -8.42 -15.70
CA PHE A 115 3.26 -8.25 -16.48
C PHE A 115 3.44 -7.51 -17.81
N ALA A 116 4.42 -6.60 -17.93
CA ALA A 116 4.65 -5.81 -19.15
C ALA A 116 4.83 -6.67 -20.43
N PRO A 117 5.51 -7.84 -20.40
CA PRO A 117 5.63 -8.69 -21.58
C PRO A 117 4.29 -9.25 -22.07
N LEU A 118 3.25 -9.31 -21.24
CA LEU A 118 1.93 -9.85 -21.61
C LEU A 118 1.11 -8.82 -22.42
N ASN A 119 1.35 -7.53 -22.23
CA ASN A 119 0.65 -6.46 -22.94
C ASN A 119 1.53 -5.18 -22.98
N PRO A 120 2.61 -5.18 -23.78
CA PRO A 120 3.68 -4.17 -23.71
C PRO A 120 3.22 -2.74 -23.94
N ASP A 121 2.19 -2.55 -24.77
CA ASP A 121 1.67 -1.22 -25.13
C ASP A 121 0.64 -0.69 -24.13
N CYS A 122 0.25 -1.51 -23.14
CA CYS A 122 -0.87 -1.22 -22.24
C CYS A 122 -0.47 -1.27 -20.75
N ILE A 123 0.72 -1.74 -20.41
CA ILE A 123 1.20 -1.88 -19.03
C ILE A 123 2.38 -0.95 -18.81
N TYR A 124 2.29 -0.15 -17.76
CA TYR A 124 3.24 0.92 -17.44
C TYR A 124 3.71 0.81 -16.00
N TYR A 125 4.95 1.19 -15.74
CA TYR A 125 5.44 1.42 -14.40
C TYR A 125 5.10 2.83 -13.93
N LEU A 126 4.49 2.96 -12.76
CA LEU A 126 4.13 4.25 -12.17
C LEU A 126 4.13 4.17 -10.64
N PRO A 127 5.10 4.76 -9.95
CA PRO A 127 5.12 4.82 -8.49
C PRO A 127 3.90 5.50 -7.91
N LEU A 128 3.58 5.16 -6.66
CA LEU A 128 2.53 5.82 -5.90
C LEU A 128 2.83 7.32 -5.67
N ALA A 129 1.92 8.01 -5.02
CA ALA A 129 1.98 9.45 -4.77
C ALA A 129 1.25 9.83 -3.49
N THR A 130 1.24 11.12 -3.17
CA THR A 130 0.49 11.63 -2.04
C THR A 130 -0.12 13.01 -2.32
N ASN A 131 -1.17 13.38 -1.57
CA ASN A 131 -1.78 14.71 -1.65
C ASN A 131 -1.12 15.64 -0.62
N VAL A 132 -0.01 16.25 -1.02
CA VAL A 132 0.76 17.17 -0.17
C VAL A 132 -0.09 18.36 0.27
N LYS A 133 -0.88 18.96 -0.64
CA LYS A 133 -1.72 20.13 -0.35
C LYS A 133 -2.73 19.85 0.76
N ALA A 134 -3.47 18.73 0.65
CA ALA A 134 -4.47 18.35 1.65
C ALA A 134 -3.81 18.07 3.01
N LYS A 135 -2.69 17.34 3.05
CA LYS A 135 -1.95 17.05 4.29
C LYS A 135 -1.46 18.33 4.97
N GLN A 136 -0.83 19.23 4.22
CA GLN A 136 -0.34 20.51 4.74
C GLN A 136 -1.48 21.42 5.23
N GLN A 137 -2.64 21.36 4.59
CA GLN A 137 -3.82 22.11 5.07
C GLN A 137 -4.29 21.61 6.44
N VAL A 138 -4.38 20.30 6.63
CA VAL A 138 -4.76 19.66 7.91
C VAL A 138 -3.76 20.02 8.99
N ILE A 139 -2.45 19.93 8.73
CA ILE A 139 -1.38 20.28 9.67
C ILE A 139 -1.44 21.76 10.06
N LYS A 140 -1.56 22.67 9.08
CA LYS A 140 -1.68 24.13 9.34
C LYS A 140 -2.90 24.46 10.18
N GLN A 141 -4.04 23.82 9.91
CA GLN A 141 -5.27 24.02 10.68
C GLN A 141 -5.10 23.55 12.13
N ALA A 142 -4.53 22.38 12.34
CA ALA A 142 -4.27 21.83 13.67
C ALA A 142 -3.28 22.71 14.48
N LYS A 143 -2.19 23.16 13.85
CA LYS A 143 -1.23 24.09 14.48
C LYS A 143 -1.85 25.44 14.86
N LYS A 144 -2.74 25.98 14.02
CA LYS A 144 -3.42 27.25 14.28
C LYS A 144 -4.44 27.16 15.43
N SER A 145 -5.20 26.06 15.49
CA SER A 145 -6.25 25.86 16.51
C SER A 145 -5.72 25.26 17.83
N GLY A 146 -4.62 24.52 17.78
CA GLY A 146 -4.14 23.64 18.85
C GLY A 146 -4.93 22.34 19.01
N TYR A 147 -5.85 22.05 18.08
CA TYR A 147 -6.76 20.91 18.13
C TYR A 147 -6.81 20.18 16.78
N VAL A 148 -7.09 18.88 16.85
CA VAL A 148 -7.32 17.99 15.72
C VAL A 148 -8.74 17.46 15.78
N MET A 149 -9.43 17.45 14.65
CA MET A 149 -10.76 16.87 14.49
C MET A 149 -10.65 15.52 13.76
N PRO A 150 -10.48 14.41 14.48
CA PRO A 150 -10.33 13.09 13.85
C PRO A 150 -11.59 12.62 13.12
N ASP A 151 -12.74 13.12 13.53
CA ASP A 151 -14.02 12.90 12.85
C ASP A 151 -14.78 14.21 12.71
N VAL A 152 -14.91 14.71 11.49
CA VAL A 152 -15.60 15.98 11.19
C VAL A 152 -17.10 15.91 11.55
N SER A 153 -17.68 14.70 11.52
CA SER A 153 -19.09 14.48 11.85
C SER A 153 -19.36 14.37 13.36
N ASN A 154 -18.32 14.23 14.18
CA ASN A 154 -18.43 14.11 15.64
C ASN A 154 -17.61 15.17 16.37
N PRO A 155 -18.23 16.29 16.81
CA PRO A 155 -17.55 17.34 17.56
C PRO A 155 -16.89 16.88 18.87
N ASP A 156 -17.40 15.81 19.49
CA ASP A 156 -16.85 15.27 20.73
C ASP A 156 -15.53 14.49 20.52
N SER A 157 -15.14 14.26 19.28
CA SER A 157 -13.89 13.59 18.92
C SER A 157 -12.67 14.53 18.87
N ILE A 158 -12.82 15.82 19.22
CA ILE A 158 -11.74 16.81 19.21
C ILE A 158 -10.63 16.40 20.18
N LYS A 159 -9.40 16.31 19.69
CA LYS A 159 -8.21 16.01 20.49
C LYS A 159 -7.23 17.18 20.47
N LYS A 160 -6.47 17.38 21.56
CA LYS A 160 -5.40 18.38 21.58
C LYS A 160 -4.23 17.93 20.69
N LEU A 161 -3.63 18.88 19.97
CA LEU A 161 -2.49 18.61 19.09
C LEU A 161 -1.33 17.93 19.84
N CYS A 162 -1.07 18.33 21.09
CA CYS A 162 0.01 17.75 21.89
C CYS A 162 -0.15 16.24 22.19
N GLN A 163 -1.34 15.68 22.03
CA GLN A 163 -1.59 14.24 22.21
C GLN A 163 -1.01 13.37 21.08
N TYR A 164 -0.62 13.98 19.96
CA TYR A 164 -0.03 13.30 18.81
C TYR A 164 1.50 13.35 18.79
N LYS A 165 2.13 14.04 19.77
CA LYS A 165 3.58 14.03 19.92
C LYS A 165 4.04 12.70 20.46
N SER A 166 4.98 12.07 19.76
CA SER A 166 5.59 10.80 20.16
C SER A 166 7.07 10.76 19.79
N ASP A 167 7.82 9.93 20.49
CA ASP A 167 9.21 9.67 20.14
C ASP A 167 9.26 8.82 18.88
N ILE A 168 8.53 7.71 18.86
CA ILE A 168 8.43 6.81 17.73
C ILE A 168 6.97 6.51 17.44
N ALA A 169 6.54 6.63 16.19
CA ALA A 169 5.20 6.26 15.74
C ALA A 169 5.24 5.21 14.64
N PHE A 170 4.39 4.19 14.77
CA PHE A 170 4.07 3.27 13.69
C PHE A 170 2.55 3.26 13.46
N ILE A 171 2.12 3.48 12.21
CA ILE A 171 0.71 3.37 11.83
C ILE A 171 0.56 2.19 10.88
N GLY A 172 -0.25 1.21 11.21
CA GLY A 172 -0.52 0.08 10.33
C GLY A 172 -1.03 -1.16 11.06
N SER A 173 -1.54 -2.12 10.28
CA SER A 173 -1.89 -3.46 10.77
C SER A 173 -0.64 -4.21 11.22
N LEU A 174 -0.77 -5.08 12.21
CA LEU A 174 0.27 -6.05 12.57
C LEU A 174 0.24 -7.29 11.67
N TYR A 175 -0.76 -7.40 10.77
CA TYR A 175 -1.01 -8.58 9.92
C TYR A 175 -1.39 -9.85 10.69
N THR A 176 -1.58 -9.79 11.98
CA THR A 176 -1.99 -10.94 12.80
C THR A 176 -3.40 -11.40 12.45
N GLU A 177 -4.31 -10.46 12.21
CA GLU A 177 -5.69 -10.72 11.81
C GLU A 177 -5.86 -11.05 10.31
N LYS A 178 -4.83 -10.83 9.51
CA LYS A 178 -4.81 -11.04 8.05
C LYS A 178 -3.81 -12.13 7.64
N ASN A 179 -3.59 -13.09 8.52
CA ASN A 179 -2.58 -14.11 8.35
C ASN A 179 -3.21 -15.50 8.19
N PRO A 180 -3.66 -15.85 6.98
CA PRO A 180 -4.27 -17.15 6.72
C PRO A 180 -3.30 -18.32 6.87
N TYR A 181 -1.97 -18.08 6.84
CA TYR A 181 -0.96 -19.09 7.09
C TYR A 181 -1.16 -19.82 8.43
N ASP A 182 -1.58 -19.12 9.47
CA ASP A 182 -1.78 -19.70 10.82
C ASP A 182 -3.00 -20.65 10.90
N SER A 183 -3.74 -20.81 9.81
CA SER A 183 -4.81 -21.80 9.68
C SER A 183 -4.33 -23.19 9.26
N LEU A 184 -3.05 -23.37 8.91
CA LEU A 184 -2.46 -24.67 8.58
C LEU A 184 -2.66 -25.69 9.71
N ARG A 185 -3.01 -26.92 9.36
CA ARG A 185 -3.28 -28.01 10.30
C ARG A 185 -2.66 -29.31 9.82
N ASN A 186 -2.24 -30.15 10.80
CA ASN A 186 -1.74 -31.50 10.52
C ASN A 186 -0.49 -31.53 9.61
N THR A 187 0.33 -30.52 9.67
CA THR A 187 1.60 -30.43 8.95
C THR A 187 2.64 -31.39 9.52
N SER A 188 3.54 -31.92 8.67
CA SER A 188 4.66 -32.74 9.12
C SER A 188 5.75 -31.93 9.82
N ASP A 189 6.56 -32.58 10.64
CA ASP A 189 7.71 -31.92 11.31
C ASP A 189 8.72 -31.39 10.27
N PHE A 190 8.88 -32.13 9.15
CA PHE A 190 9.73 -31.67 8.04
C PHE A 190 9.20 -30.37 7.43
N PHE A 191 7.91 -30.30 7.14
CA PHE A 191 7.27 -29.11 6.60
C PHE A 191 7.44 -27.93 7.55
N ASN A 192 7.16 -28.12 8.85
CA ASN A 192 7.28 -27.05 9.84
C ASN A 192 8.71 -26.51 9.92
N GLY A 193 9.70 -27.41 10.02
CA GLY A 193 11.11 -27.00 10.07
C GLY A 193 11.57 -26.29 8.78
N TYR A 194 11.07 -26.73 7.62
CA TYR A 194 11.36 -26.09 6.33
C TYR A 194 10.78 -24.67 6.28
N MET A 195 9.51 -24.51 6.65
CA MET A 195 8.82 -23.23 6.63
C MET A 195 9.38 -22.23 7.63
N ASP A 196 9.70 -22.69 8.84
CA ASP A 196 10.36 -21.87 9.85
C ASP A 196 11.72 -21.38 9.35
N GLY A 197 12.52 -22.28 8.76
CA GLY A 197 13.82 -21.93 8.18
C GLY A 197 13.70 -20.94 7.03
N LEU A 198 12.70 -21.11 6.16
CA LEU A 198 12.43 -20.21 5.03
C LEU A 198 12.01 -18.81 5.50
N ILE A 199 11.10 -18.72 6.46
CA ILE A 199 10.65 -17.47 7.05
C ILE A 199 11.82 -16.75 7.75
N GLU A 200 12.60 -17.46 8.57
CA GLU A 200 13.77 -16.89 9.24
C GLU A 200 14.85 -16.41 8.26
N ALA A 201 15.07 -17.13 7.16
CA ALA A 201 15.99 -16.70 6.12
C ALA A 201 15.50 -15.41 5.42
N GLN A 202 14.21 -15.34 5.07
CA GLN A 202 13.66 -14.16 4.41
C GLN A 202 13.65 -12.93 5.35
N LEU A 203 13.47 -13.09 6.65
CA LEU A 203 13.54 -12.00 7.62
C LEU A 203 14.92 -11.33 7.68
N LYS A 204 15.96 -12.02 7.24
CA LYS A 204 17.35 -11.50 7.18
C LYS A 204 17.72 -10.92 5.81
N VAL A 205 16.82 -11.01 4.81
CA VAL A 205 17.07 -10.51 3.45
C VAL A 205 16.12 -9.37 3.15
N TYR A 206 16.67 -8.20 2.90
CA TYR A 206 15.96 -6.99 2.53
C TYR A 206 16.17 -6.67 1.04
N GLY A 207 15.18 -6.09 0.40
CA GLY A 207 15.24 -5.69 -1.02
C GLY A 207 15.13 -6.84 -2.03
N TYR A 208 14.99 -8.09 -1.57
CA TYR A 208 14.76 -9.25 -2.42
C TYR A 208 13.83 -10.26 -1.76
N TYR A 209 12.78 -10.67 -2.47
CA TYR A 209 11.80 -11.65 -1.99
C TYR A 209 11.98 -12.99 -2.71
N PHE A 210 12.70 -13.93 -2.09
CA PHE A 210 13.09 -15.21 -2.72
C PHE A 210 12.18 -16.40 -2.36
N VAL A 211 11.15 -16.19 -1.55
CA VAL A 211 10.29 -17.28 -1.04
C VAL A 211 9.70 -18.12 -2.17
N GLN A 212 9.24 -17.48 -3.25
CA GLN A 212 8.62 -18.20 -4.36
C GLN A 212 9.61 -19.19 -5.03
N GLU A 213 10.88 -18.82 -5.14
CA GLU A 213 11.93 -19.64 -5.73
C GLU A 213 12.33 -20.81 -4.82
N ALA A 214 12.26 -20.60 -3.51
CA ALA A 214 12.62 -21.62 -2.53
C ALA A 214 11.54 -22.70 -2.34
N LEU A 215 10.27 -22.44 -2.69
CA LEU A 215 9.21 -23.45 -2.54
C LEU A 215 9.43 -24.65 -3.47
N THR A 216 9.52 -25.86 -2.91
CA THR A 216 9.56 -27.11 -3.67
C THR A 216 8.16 -27.67 -3.92
N GLU A 217 7.98 -28.53 -4.92
CA GLU A 217 6.68 -29.14 -5.24
C GLU A 217 6.10 -29.90 -4.04
N ASN A 218 6.92 -30.67 -3.31
CA ASN A 218 6.45 -31.41 -2.13
C ASN A 218 5.90 -30.47 -1.04
N ILE A 219 6.55 -29.33 -0.82
CA ILE A 219 6.10 -28.31 0.14
C ILE A 219 4.78 -27.68 -0.33
N ILE A 220 4.63 -27.40 -1.63
CA ILE A 220 3.41 -26.85 -2.20
C ILE A 220 2.24 -27.83 -2.03
N GLU A 221 2.47 -29.10 -2.33
CA GLU A 221 1.45 -30.15 -2.19
C GLU A 221 1.00 -30.32 -0.73
N GLU A 222 1.96 -30.42 0.19
CA GLU A 222 1.64 -30.53 1.63
C GLU A 222 0.93 -29.27 2.14
N PHE A 223 1.38 -28.06 1.73
CA PHE A 223 0.73 -26.81 2.08
C PHE A 223 -0.76 -26.84 1.69
N LYS A 224 -1.08 -27.22 0.46
CA LYS A 224 -2.45 -27.28 -0.04
C LYS A 224 -3.31 -28.33 0.69
N GLN A 225 -2.73 -29.48 1.01
CA GLN A 225 -3.43 -30.54 1.76
C GLN A 225 -3.73 -30.12 3.20
N CYS A 226 -2.85 -29.36 3.81
CA CYS A 226 -2.94 -28.92 5.22
C CYS A 226 -3.64 -27.57 5.40
N MET A 227 -3.92 -26.86 4.32
CA MET A 227 -4.59 -25.56 4.35
C MET A 227 -6.11 -25.74 4.19
N PRO A 228 -6.90 -25.55 5.27
CA PRO A 228 -8.35 -25.43 5.13
C PRO A 228 -8.68 -24.22 4.23
N ASP A 229 -9.61 -24.37 3.33
CA ASP A 229 -10.06 -23.26 2.46
C ASP A 229 -8.91 -22.59 1.69
N PHE A 230 -8.08 -23.40 1.02
CA PHE A 230 -7.03 -22.85 0.13
C PHE A 230 -7.65 -21.87 -0.86
N TYR A 231 -6.96 -20.73 -1.04
CA TYR A 231 -7.45 -19.61 -1.86
C TYR A 231 -7.99 -20.08 -3.21
N THR A 232 -9.26 -19.81 -3.44
CA THR A 232 -9.92 -20.13 -4.71
C THR A 232 -9.57 -19.05 -5.73
N GLN A 233 -8.84 -19.43 -6.76
CA GLN A 233 -8.42 -18.50 -7.80
C GLN A 233 -9.63 -17.97 -8.59
N PRO A 234 -9.59 -16.67 -9.01
CA PRO A 234 -10.61 -16.12 -9.91
C PRO A 234 -10.75 -16.96 -11.18
N GLN A 235 -11.96 -17.00 -11.75
CA GLN A 235 -12.21 -17.72 -13.00
C GLN A 235 -11.30 -17.18 -14.12
N GLY A 236 -10.59 -18.08 -14.79
CA GLY A 236 -9.65 -17.73 -15.84
C GLY A 236 -8.29 -17.22 -15.35
N SER A 237 -8.02 -17.32 -14.04
CA SER A 237 -6.70 -17.04 -13.46
C SER A 237 -5.69 -18.08 -13.94
N TYR A 238 -4.45 -17.61 -14.19
CA TYR A 238 -3.29 -18.45 -14.49
C TYR A 238 -2.21 -18.40 -13.40
N ILE A 239 -2.52 -17.76 -12.25
CA ILE A 239 -1.58 -17.74 -11.12
C ILE A 239 -1.30 -19.17 -10.65
N THR A 240 -0.05 -19.45 -10.35
CA THR A 240 0.34 -20.76 -9.83
C THR A 240 0.09 -20.87 -8.33
N ASP A 241 -0.12 -22.09 -7.83
CA ASP A 241 -0.22 -22.35 -6.40
C ASP A 241 1.04 -21.89 -5.66
N ARG A 242 2.21 -22.06 -6.28
CA ARG A 242 3.51 -21.57 -5.79
C ARG A 242 3.47 -20.05 -5.53
N ALA A 243 3.01 -19.26 -6.51
CA ALA A 243 2.92 -17.80 -6.37
C ALA A 243 1.87 -17.39 -5.32
N THR A 244 0.72 -18.09 -5.31
CA THR A 244 -0.33 -17.86 -4.30
C THR A 244 0.19 -18.12 -2.88
N ILE A 245 0.88 -19.25 -2.67
CA ILE A 245 1.46 -19.60 -1.37
C ILE A 245 2.51 -18.56 -0.96
N ALA A 246 3.42 -18.22 -1.86
CA ALA A 246 4.48 -17.28 -1.55
C ALA A 246 3.96 -15.88 -1.22
N GLN A 247 3.09 -15.32 -2.06
CA GLN A 247 2.67 -13.93 -1.94
C GLN A 247 1.55 -13.73 -0.91
N TYR A 248 0.50 -14.55 -0.97
CA TYR A 248 -0.69 -14.36 -0.13
C TYR A 248 -0.52 -14.95 1.28
N TYR A 249 0.03 -16.16 1.41
CA TYR A 249 0.16 -16.81 2.71
C TYR A 249 1.47 -16.45 3.41
N ILE A 250 2.61 -16.78 2.80
CA ILE A 250 3.92 -16.63 3.44
C ILE A 250 4.31 -15.15 3.55
N GLY A 251 4.03 -14.34 2.53
CA GLY A 251 4.33 -12.91 2.56
C GLY A 251 3.66 -12.18 3.73
N ASN A 252 2.38 -12.47 3.98
CA ASN A 252 1.65 -11.92 5.12
C ASN A 252 2.21 -12.44 6.47
N LYS A 253 2.56 -13.74 6.54
CA LYS A 253 3.18 -14.33 7.75
C LYS A 253 4.49 -13.63 8.09
N ILE A 254 5.37 -13.44 7.11
CA ILE A 254 6.65 -12.77 7.31
C ILE A 254 6.44 -11.32 7.75
N ALA A 255 5.50 -10.60 7.13
CA ALA A 255 5.16 -9.24 7.53
C ALA A 255 4.67 -9.16 8.99
N ALA A 256 3.85 -10.13 9.42
CA ALA A 256 3.38 -10.21 10.81
C ALA A 256 4.54 -10.45 11.79
N VAL A 257 5.40 -11.42 11.49
CA VAL A 257 6.55 -11.76 12.35
C VAL A 257 7.53 -10.58 12.44
N GLU A 258 7.87 -9.96 11.30
CA GLU A 258 8.78 -8.81 11.25
C GLU A 258 8.26 -7.66 12.11
N ARG A 259 6.99 -7.26 11.92
CA ARG A 259 6.38 -6.15 12.67
C ARG A 259 6.34 -6.42 14.17
N GLN A 260 5.93 -7.60 14.58
CA GLN A 260 5.93 -7.96 15.99
C GLN A 260 7.33 -7.92 16.61
N ARG A 261 8.34 -8.50 15.93
CA ARG A 261 9.72 -8.53 16.44
C ARG A 261 10.33 -7.13 16.53
N MET A 262 10.21 -6.32 15.46
CA MET A 262 10.80 -4.98 15.46
C MET A 262 10.13 -4.07 16.48
N LEU A 263 8.79 -4.10 16.59
CA LEU A 263 8.07 -3.29 17.55
C LEU A 263 8.32 -3.74 18.99
N SER A 264 8.42 -5.05 19.25
CA SER A 264 8.84 -5.57 20.58
C SER A 264 10.21 -5.04 20.95
N LEU A 265 11.20 -5.22 20.06
CA LEU A 265 12.58 -4.78 20.27
C LEU A 265 12.68 -3.27 20.57
N LEU A 266 11.98 -2.44 19.80
CA LEU A 266 11.97 -1.00 20.00
C LEU A 266 11.29 -0.60 21.31
N SER A 267 10.16 -1.21 21.65
CA SER A 267 9.38 -0.85 22.83
C SER A 267 10.00 -1.32 24.17
N GLU A 268 11.00 -2.19 24.13
CA GLU A 268 11.82 -2.52 25.29
C GLU A 268 12.75 -1.36 25.74
N LYS A 269 13.08 -0.46 24.80
CA LYS A 269 14.04 0.63 25.06
C LYS A 269 13.44 2.03 24.91
N TYR A 270 12.42 2.20 24.07
CA TYR A 270 11.86 3.50 23.71
C TYR A 270 10.34 3.53 23.87
N ASP A 271 9.80 4.76 23.99
CA ASP A 271 8.36 5.01 23.93
C ASP A 271 7.87 4.90 22.49
N VAL A 272 7.07 3.86 22.20
CA VAL A 272 6.54 3.57 20.87
C VAL A 272 5.03 3.66 20.87
N ASP A 273 4.51 4.62 20.11
CA ASP A 273 3.08 4.76 19.82
C ASP A 273 2.70 3.94 18.58
N LEU A 274 1.80 3.00 18.76
CA LEU A 274 1.27 2.15 17.71
C LEU A 274 -0.18 2.54 17.40
N TYR A 275 -0.45 2.94 16.15
CA TYR A 275 -1.81 3.22 15.68
C TYR A 275 -2.32 2.05 14.84
N THR A 276 -3.10 1.18 15.45
CA THR A 276 -3.58 -0.06 14.83
C THR A 276 -4.93 -0.49 15.37
N GLY A 277 -5.66 -1.26 14.55
CA GLY A 277 -6.81 -2.05 14.99
C GLY A 277 -6.47 -3.50 15.32
N SER A 278 -5.20 -3.92 15.12
CA SER A 278 -4.75 -5.27 15.43
C SER A 278 -4.67 -5.51 16.94
N ASP A 279 -4.77 -6.77 17.37
CA ASP A 279 -4.51 -7.16 18.76
C ASP A 279 -3.02 -6.93 19.09
N THR A 280 -2.77 -6.22 20.18
CA THR A 280 -1.42 -5.88 20.69
C THR A 280 -1.08 -6.59 21.98
N SER A 281 -1.82 -7.61 22.39
CA SER A 281 -1.60 -8.36 23.65
C SER A 281 -0.21 -8.99 23.74
N SER A 282 0.42 -9.31 22.59
CA SER A 282 1.80 -9.81 22.50
C SER A 282 2.87 -8.72 22.62
N LEU A 283 2.52 -7.45 22.73
CA LEU A 283 3.41 -6.29 22.76
C LEU A 283 3.17 -5.45 24.03
N PRO A 284 3.56 -5.92 25.22
CA PRO A 284 3.14 -5.34 26.49
C PRO A 284 3.70 -3.93 26.75
N HIS A 285 4.76 -3.53 26.07
CA HIS A 285 5.42 -2.22 26.23
C HIS A 285 4.98 -1.19 25.19
N ILE A 286 4.14 -1.58 24.23
CA ILE A 286 3.62 -0.69 23.18
C ILE A 286 2.46 0.15 23.70
N HIS A 287 2.44 1.42 23.35
CA HIS A 287 1.29 2.28 23.56
C HIS A 287 0.32 2.16 22.37
N ASN A 288 -0.69 1.30 22.46
CA ASN A 288 -1.72 1.21 21.43
C ASN A 288 -2.66 2.42 21.51
N ARG A 289 -2.61 3.28 20.48
CA ARG A 289 -3.42 4.50 20.34
C ARG A 289 -4.74 4.26 19.60
N GLY A 290 -5.02 3.02 19.18
CA GLY A 290 -6.17 2.68 18.37
C GLY A 290 -6.01 3.08 16.91
N PHE A 291 -7.13 3.12 16.18
CA PHE A 291 -7.13 3.41 14.76
C PHE A 291 -6.98 4.91 14.48
N ALA A 292 -6.04 5.29 13.60
CA ALA A 292 -5.87 6.66 13.13
C ALA A 292 -6.68 6.92 11.85
N LYS A 293 -7.43 8.03 11.81
CA LYS A 293 -8.16 8.45 10.61
C LYS A 293 -7.20 8.96 9.53
N THR A 294 -7.30 8.37 8.33
CA THR A 294 -6.33 8.59 7.25
C THR A 294 -6.21 10.05 6.82
N LEU A 295 -7.33 10.75 6.65
CA LEU A 295 -7.33 12.11 6.10
C LEU A 295 -7.13 13.21 7.15
N THR A 296 -7.40 12.94 8.43
CA THR A 296 -7.43 13.97 9.47
C THR A 296 -6.43 13.76 10.60
N GLU A 297 -6.10 12.52 10.96
CA GLU A 297 -5.16 12.23 12.04
C GLU A 297 -3.77 11.81 11.54
N MET A 298 -3.69 10.95 10.50
CA MET A 298 -2.40 10.46 10.01
C MET A 298 -1.43 11.57 9.62
N PRO A 299 -1.83 12.65 8.90
CA PRO A 299 -0.91 13.75 8.59
C PRO A 299 -0.34 14.42 9.84
N ILE A 300 -1.14 14.52 10.91
CA ILE A 300 -0.70 15.10 12.18
C ILE A 300 0.28 14.18 12.88
N ILE A 301 -0.03 12.89 12.98
CA ILE A 301 0.86 11.90 13.60
C ILE A 301 2.22 11.89 12.90
N PHE A 302 2.23 11.83 11.56
CA PHE A 302 3.46 11.83 10.79
C PHE A 302 4.30 13.08 11.00
N HIS A 303 3.65 14.23 11.13
CA HIS A 303 4.33 15.52 11.33
C HIS A 303 4.84 15.73 12.76
N GLU A 304 4.08 15.26 13.77
CA GLU A 304 4.39 15.51 15.20
C GLU A 304 5.30 14.43 15.82
N ALA A 305 5.38 13.23 15.24
CA ALA A 305 6.30 12.19 15.70
C ALA A 305 7.76 12.55 15.38
N LYS A 306 8.67 12.31 16.33
CA LYS A 306 10.11 12.49 16.07
C LYS A 306 10.62 11.50 15.02
N ILE A 307 10.17 10.25 15.10
CA ILE A 307 10.51 9.18 14.15
C ILE A 307 9.22 8.48 13.73
N ASN A 308 8.97 8.44 12.44
CA ASN A 308 7.98 7.54 11.86
C ASN A 308 8.69 6.27 11.38
N LEU A 309 8.03 5.11 11.55
CA LEU A 309 8.53 3.84 11.08
C LEU A 309 7.75 3.36 9.86
N ASN A 310 8.45 2.78 8.90
CA ASN A 310 7.85 1.97 7.86
C ASN A 310 8.46 0.57 7.87
N MET A 311 7.59 -0.43 7.77
CA MET A 311 7.92 -1.85 7.60
C MET A 311 7.09 -2.34 6.41
N THR A 312 7.70 -2.37 5.23
CA THR A 312 7.04 -2.77 3.99
C THR A 312 6.62 -4.22 4.07
N ALA A 313 5.35 -4.49 3.77
CA ALA A 313 4.86 -5.86 3.70
C ALA A 313 5.52 -6.61 2.54
N LYS A 314 5.98 -7.83 2.77
CA LYS A 314 6.80 -8.60 1.82
C LYS A 314 6.14 -8.89 0.46
N PRO A 315 4.81 -8.96 0.31
CA PRO A 315 4.19 -9.01 -1.01
C PRO A 315 4.53 -7.83 -1.93
N ILE A 316 4.87 -6.66 -1.37
CA ILE A 316 5.51 -5.57 -2.11
C ILE A 316 7.00 -5.94 -2.26
N ARG A 317 7.41 -6.31 -3.49
CA ARG A 317 8.73 -6.90 -3.73
C ARG A 317 9.83 -5.85 -3.82
N THR A 318 9.62 -4.81 -4.61
CA THR A 318 10.60 -3.73 -4.82
C THR A 318 10.01 -2.35 -4.64
N GLY A 319 8.69 -2.19 -4.81
CA GLY A 319 7.98 -0.92 -4.83
C GLY A 319 8.00 -0.15 -3.51
N ILE A 320 7.77 1.15 -3.62
CA ILE A 320 7.67 2.06 -2.48
C ILE A 320 6.22 2.10 -1.98
N PRO A 321 5.91 1.62 -0.75
CA PRO A 321 4.55 1.56 -0.25
C PRO A 321 3.98 2.96 0.03
N GLN A 322 2.64 3.07 0.02
CA GLN A 322 1.91 4.32 0.23
C GLN A 322 2.34 5.09 1.49
N ARG A 323 2.70 4.37 2.56
CA ARG A 323 3.14 4.96 3.83
C ARG A 323 4.30 5.92 3.69
N ILE A 324 5.30 5.59 2.89
CA ILE A 324 6.49 6.43 2.68
C ILE A 324 6.08 7.77 2.08
N TRP A 325 5.26 7.75 1.03
CA TRP A 325 4.73 8.96 0.39
C TRP A 325 3.90 9.82 1.34
N ASP A 326 3.08 9.18 2.19
CA ASP A 326 2.24 9.87 3.15
C ASP A 326 3.04 10.56 4.26
N VAL A 327 4.10 9.93 4.75
CA VAL A 327 5.01 10.54 5.73
C VAL A 327 5.71 11.74 5.12
N PHE A 328 6.27 11.59 3.91
CA PHE A 328 6.96 12.68 3.22
C PHE A 328 6.03 13.85 2.88
N GLY A 329 4.81 13.58 2.39
CA GLY A 329 3.82 14.62 2.14
C GLY A 329 3.36 15.38 3.40
N SER A 330 3.59 14.80 4.57
CA SER A 330 3.33 15.41 5.89
C SER A 330 4.56 16.10 6.49
N GLU A 331 5.70 16.12 5.78
CA GLU A 331 7.00 16.63 6.27
C GLU A 331 7.45 15.90 7.55
N GLY A 332 7.26 14.58 7.59
CA GLY A 332 7.65 13.70 8.69
C GLY A 332 9.01 13.05 8.44
N PHE A 333 9.81 12.89 9.50
CA PHE A 333 11.05 12.09 9.43
C PHE A 333 10.72 10.61 9.45
N LEU A 334 11.40 9.82 8.60
CA LEU A 334 11.10 8.41 8.38
C LEU A 334 12.34 7.53 8.49
N ILE A 335 12.21 6.44 9.27
CA ILE A 335 13.10 5.27 9.20
C ILE A 335 12.33 4.13 8.54
N SER A 336 12.84 3.57 7.45
CA SER A 336 12.20 2.50 6.68
C SER A 336 13.11 1.30 6.52
N ASN A 337 12.53 0.09 6.45
CA ASN A 337 13.26 -1.04 5.92
C ASN A 337 13.70 -0.78 4.47
N TYR A 338 14.85 -1.33 4.09
CA TYR A 338 15.37 -1.20 2.74
C TYR A 338 14.42 -1.83 1.72
N GLN A 339 14.11 -1.07 0.65
CA GLN A 339 13.49 -1.52 -0.58
C GLN A 339 14.34 -1.05 -1.76
N SER A 340 14.52 -1.89 -2.77
CA SER A 340 15.47 -1.62 -3.87
C SER A 340 15.11 -0.43 -4.74
N GLU A 341 13.84 -0.02 -4.80
CA GLU A 341 13.41 1.16 -5.55
C GLU A 341 13.60 2.48 -4.78
N ILE A 342 13.78 2.45 -3.46
CA ILE A 342 13.91 3.71 -2.69
C ILE A 342 15.08 4.56 -3.19
N PRO A 343 16.30 4.02 -3.43
CA PRO A 343 17.43 4.82 -3.88
C PRO A 343 17.28 5.45 -5.28
N GLU A 344 16.29 5.00 -6.08
CA GLU A 344 15.98 5.59 -7.39
C GLU A 344 15.28 6.95 -7.27
N TYR A 345 14.61 7.20 -6.13
CA TYR A 345 13.81 8.41 -5.89
C TYR A 345 14.34 9.26 -4.75
N PHE A 346 14.94 8.66 -3.75
CA PHE A 346 15.39 9.32 -2.52
C PHE A 346 16.80 8.88 -2.16
N VAL A 347 17.64 9.83 -1.75
CA VAL A 347 19.02 9.56 -1.36
C VAL A 347 19.03 9.10 0.10
N PRO A 348 19.48 7.85 0.41
CA PRO A 348 19.62 7.40 1.78
C PRO A 348 20.58 8.28 2.58
N GLY A 349 20.18 8.67 3.78
CA GLY A 349 20.93 9.58 4.65
C GLY A 349 20.68 11.08 4.40
N GLU A 350 20.10 11.45 3.24
CA GLU A 350 19.78 12.85 2.90
C GLU A 350 18.26 13.09 2.85
N ASP A 351 17.47 12.12 2.36
CA ASP A 351 16.01 12.22 2.22
C ASP A 351 15.27 11.20 3.08
N ILE A 352 15.91 10.09 3.39
CA ILE A 352 15.33 8.95 4.11
C ILE A 352 16.40 8.19 4.88
N VAL A 353 16.05 7.62 6.01
CA VAL A 353 16.92 6.70 6.74
C VAL A 353 16.46 5.27 6.51
N LEU A 354 17.40 4.38 6.17
CA LEU A 354 17.11 2.99 5.86
C LEU A 354 17.77 2.06 6.88
N TYR A 355 17.09 0.95 7.17
CA TYR A 355 17.65 -0.16 7.93
C TYR A 355 17.48 -1.48 7.16
N ASP A 356 18.40 -2.41 7.39
CA ASP A 356 18.46 -3.74 6.78
C ASP A 356 18.70 -4.87 7.80
N SER A 357 18.63 -4.53 9.07
CA SER A 357 18.74 -5.46 10.20
C SER A 357 18.09 -4.86 11.45
N PRO A 358 17.75 -5.68 12.46
CA PRO A 358 17.32 -5.19 13.77
C PRO A 358 18.36 -4.29 14.44
N GLU A 359 19.63 -4.60 14.28
CA GLU A 359 20.77 -3.86 14.82
C GLU A 359 20.82 -2.46 14.23
N THR A 360 20.79 -2.34 12.90
CA THR A 360 20.78 -1.03 12.22
C THR A 360 19.52 -0.22 12.53
N LEU A 361 18.35 -0.85 12.69
CA LEU A 361 17.15 -0.16 13.16
C LEU A 361 17.36 0.47 14.54
N MET A 362 17.93 -0.27 15.48
CA MET A 362 18.20 0.22 16.84
C MET A 362 19.23 1.35 16.86
N GLU A 363 20.33 1.20 16.12
CA GLU A 363 21.38 2.22 15.99
C GLU A 363 20.83 3.53 15.38
N GLN A 364 20.10 3.45 14.26
CA GLN A 364 19.50 4.60 13.63
C GLN A 364 18.46 5.27 14.54
N THR A 365 17.65 4.49 15.24
CA THR A 365 16.65 5.02 16.18
C THR A 365 17.33 5.77 17.32
N ASP A 366 18.36 5.19 17.95
CA ASP A 366 19.11 5.83 19.04
C ASP A 366 19.77 7.14 18.59
N TYR A 367 20.42 7.11 17.43
CA TYR A 367 21.06 8.28 16.85
C TYR A 367 20.07 9.40 16.58
N TYR A 368 19.03 9.12 15.81
CA TYR A 368 18.09 10.15 15.36
C TYR A 368 17.14 10.66 16.45
N LEU A 369 16.92 9.96 17.55
CA LEU A 369 16.19 10.52 18.70
C LEU A 369 16.93 11.72 19.31
N HIS A 370 18.26 11.76 19.20
CA HIS A 370 19.11 12.82 19.77
C HIS A 370 19.56 13.89 18.74
N HIS A 371 19.31 13.68 17.44
CA HIS A 371 19.79 14.58 16.36
C HIS A 371 18.63 15.29 15.65
N GLU A 372 17.95 16.21 16.37
CA GLU A 372 16.72 16.89 15.90
C GLU A 372 16.95 17.69 14.61
N ASN A 373 18.09 18.40 14.48
CA ASN A 373 18.34 19.21 13.30
C ASN A 373 18.50 18.38 12.03
N GLU A 374 19.21 17.26 12.12
CA GLU A 374 19.36 16.34 10.99
C GLU A 374 18.04 15.68 10.62
N ARG A 375 17.21 15.27 11.61
CA ARG A 375 15.85 14.77 11.32
C ARG A 375 15.03 15.77 10.54
N LYS A 376 15.06 17.05 10.94
CA LYS A 376 14.30 18.12 10.27
C LYS A 376 14.80 18.38 8.87
N GLU A 377 16.11 18.36 8.65
CA GLU A 377 16.73 18.52 7.33
C GLU A 377 16.33 17.38 6.40
N ILE A 378 16.49 16.13 6.83
CA ILE A 378 16.10 14.93 6.06
C ILE A 378 14.60 14.94 5.74
N ALA A 379 13.75 15.24 6.72
CA ALA A 379 12.30 15.33 6.50
C ALA A 379 11.91 16.42 5.49
N HIS A 380 12.59 17.57 5.56
CA HIS A 380 12.39 18.69 4.63
C HIS A 380 12.83 18.34 3.21
N ASN A 381 13.99 17.71 3.04
CA ASN A 381 14.47 17.28 1.73
C ASN A 381 13.51 16.30 1.05
N ALA A 382 13.04 15.28 1.80
CA ALA A 382 12.04 14.34 1.29
C ALA A 382 10.72 15.02 0.93
N PHE A 383 10.29 15.98 1.76
CA PHE A 383 9.07 16.76 1.53
C PHE A 383 9.17 17.58 0.22
N GLU A 384 10.24 18.34 0.01
CA GLU A 384 10.43 19.17 -1.19
C GLU A 384 10.44 18.31 -2.47
N LYS A 385 11.19 17.19 -2.47
CA LYS A 385 11.16 16.24 -3.60
C LYS A 385 9.76 15.66 -3.85
N THR A 386 9.03 15.34 -2.79
CA THR A 386 7.68 14.80 -2.90
C THR A 386 6.71 15.85 -3.46
N LEU A 387 6.81 17.09 -3.00
CA LEU A 387 6.00 18.21 -3.47
C LEU A 387 6.25 18.50 -4.96
N GLU A 388 7.49 18.44 -5.38
CA GLU A 388 7.88 18.79 -6.77
C GLU A 388 7.50 17.66 -7.75
N TYR A 389 7.72 16.36 -7.40
CA TYR A 389 7.70 15.28 -8.37
C TYR A 389 6.65 14.19 -8.09
N HIS A 390 6.13 14.07 -6.86
CA HIS A 390 5.43 12.87 -6.41
C HIS A 390 4.03 13.14 -5.84
N THR A 391 3.31 14.09 -6.44
CA THR A 391 1.91 14.37 -6.09
C THR A 391 0.94 13.59 -6.99
N TYR A 392 -0.31 13.42 -6.55
CA TYR A 392 -1.35 12.79 -7.36
C TYR A 392 -1.60 13.55 -8.67
N GLU A 393 -1.51 14.87 -8.67
CA GLU A 393 -1.67 15.69 -9.88
C GLU A 393 -0.61 15.31 -10.92
N LYS A 394 0.66 15.18 -10.52
CA LYS A 394 1.75 14.77 -11.42
C LYS A 394 1.54 13.37 -12.00
N ARG A 395 1.05 12.43 -11.18
CA ARG A 395 0.75 11.07 -11.66
C ARG A 395 -0.43 11.05 -12.64
N VAL A 396 -1.49 11.78 -12.31
CA VAL A 396 -2.67 11.88 -13.18
C VAL A 396 -2.32 12.56 -14.51
N GLU A 397 -1.52 13.63 -14.53
CA GLU A 397 -1.00 14.25 -15.74
C GLU A 397 -0.25 13.22 -16.62
N LEU A 398 0.63 12.43 -16.02
CA LEU A 398 1.38 11.39 -16.73
C LEU A 398 0.46 10.29 -17.28
N ILE A 399 -0.47 9.79 -16.46
CA ILE A 399 -1.48 8.81 -16.88
C ILE A 399 -2.24 9.33 -18.12
N LEU A 400 -2.74 10.57 -18.06
CA LEU A 400 -3.51 11.17 -19.13
C LEU A 400 -2.70 11.36 -20.41
N SER A 401 -1.42 11.72 -20.30
CA SER A 401 -0.52 11.87 -21.45
C SER A 401 -0.30 10.54 -22.17
N LEU A 402 -0.12 9.45 -21.43
CA LEU A 402 0.10 8.10 -21.98
C LEU A 402 -1.16 7.52 -22.64
N ILE A 403 -2.36 7.83 -22.13
CA ILE A 403 -3.63 7.37 -22.72
C ILE A 403 -3.88 8.06 -24.07
N GLN A 404 -3.50 9.33 -24.24
CA GLN A 404 -3.73 10.09 -25.47
C GLN A 404 -2.78 9.71 -26.60
N THR A 405 -1.63 9.15 -26.30
CA THR A 405 -0.60 8.77 -27.29
C THR A 405 -0.72 7.35 -27.80
N SER A 406 -1.57 6.54 -27.17
CA SER A 406 -1.80 5.15 -27.61
C SER A 406 -2.94 5.10 -28.62
N PRO A 407 -2.78 4.36 -29.74
CA PRO A 407 -3.76 4.27 -30.81
C PRO A 407 -5.08 3.64 -30.34
#